data_011c5b66e5c81d9b4b4c787b1cf3275a
#
_entry.id   011c5b66e5c81d9b4b4c787b1cf3275a
#
_cell.length_a   1.000
_cell.length_b   1.000
_cell.length_c   1.000
_cell.angle_alpha   90.00
_cell.angle_beta   90.00
_cell.angle_gamma   90.00
#
_symmetry.space_group_name_H-M   'P 1'
#
loop_
_entity.id
_entity.type
_entity.pdbx_description
1 polymer ?
#
loop_
_entity_poly.entity_id
_entity_poly.type
_entity_poly.pdbx_seq_one_letter_code
_entity_poly.pdbx_strand_id
1 'polypeptide(L)'
;MTISGLISGSLLLTACAGTSEFSWSSISPLNWFSSHFEVSDQGIGGINQQTDMNLSAIQQGLEGKYRLRNGMEMQHGKLVNIVQGMEGDQVKIELSGLNNGKVDHIDILDENIKTVWGTKIGMPFSELYDKAYGACQRSGSLAMQSAVVCAAPQSQHVSYIFTGAWNGPEELMPSDDVLRTWKISRIIWKAE
;
A
#
# COMPACT_ATOMS: atom_id res chain seq x y z
N MET A 1 84.62 0.75 4.89
CA MET A 1 84.84 2.19 5.01
C MET A 1 83.76 2.93 4.28
N THR A 2 82.91 3.51 5.06
CA THR A 2 82.17 4.79 4.83
C THR A 2 81.12 4.84 3.70
N ILE A 3 80.02 5.25 3.83
CA ILE A 3 79.15 6.26 4.51
C ILE A 3 77.88 6.36 3.68
N SER A 4 76.80 6.06 4.20
CA SER A 4 75.57 6.87 4.52
C SER A 4 75.13 7.91 3.48
N GLY A 5 73.93 7.81 3.03
CA GLY A 5 73.20 8.83 2.31
C GLY A 5 71.69 8.56 2.42
N LEU A 6 71.09 9.04 3.51
CA LEU A 6 69.63 9.10 3.70
C LEU A 6 69.09 10.28 2.88
N ILE A 7 68.14 10.01 1.96
CA ILE A 7 67.32 11.07 1.41
C ILE A 7 65.87 10.78 1.84
N SER A 8 65.45 11.63 2.76
CA SER A 8 64.10 11.69 3.28
C SER A 8 63.22 12.45 2.27
N GLY A 9 62.37 11.76 1.57
CA GLY A 9 61.37 12.35 0.68
C GLY A 9 60.03 12.44 1.38
N SER A 10 59.67 13.63 1.90
CA SER A 10 58.37 13.92 2.42
C SER A 10 57.33 14.04 1.29
N LEU A 11 56.48 13.03 1.12
CA LEU A 11 55.27 13.17 0.30
C LEU A 11 54.18 13.85 1.12
N LEU A 12 53.86 15.08 0.76
CA LEU A 12 52.68 15.80 1.21
C LEU A 12 51.47 15.24 0.48
N LEU A 13 50.69 14.40 1.17
CA LEU A 13 49.34 13.99 0.76
C LEU A 13 48.37 15.12 1.10
N THR A 14 48.00 15.92 0.11
CA THR A 14 46.86 16.82 0.18
C THR A 14 45.57 16.00 0.11
N ALA A 15 44.97 15.72 1.26
CA ALA A 15 43.64 15.16 1.34
C ALA A 15 42.64 16.24 1.00
N CYS A 16 42.03 16.17 -0.19
CA CYS A 16 40.78 16.86 -0.49
C CYS A 16 39.66 16.24 0.36
N ALA A 17 39.32 16.93 1.43
CA ALA A 17 38.11 16.62 2.20
C ALA A 17 36.88 17.05 1.40
N GLY A 18 36.42 16.16 0.51
CA GLY A 18 35.07 16.22 0.00
C GLY A 18 34.13 15.64 1.06
N THR A 19 33.45 16.49 1.81
CA THR A 19 32.39 16.09 2.71
C THR A 19 31.14 15.73 1.89
N SER A 20 31.15 14.55 1.28
CA SER A 20 29.89 13.89 0.96
C SER A 20 29.39 13.28 2.26
N GLU A 21 28.36 13.85 2.82
CA GLU A 21 27.64 13.26 3.96
C GLU A 21 27.03 11.93 3.51
N PHE A 22 27.86 10.87 3.58
CA PHE A 22 27.39 9.52 3.40
C PHE A 22 26.70 9.09 4.69
N SER A 23 25.37 9.29 4.73
CA SER A 23 24.56 8.90 5.88
C SER A 23 24.57 7.38 6.03
N TRP A 24 25.29 6.86 7.00
CA TRP A 24 25.29 5.44 7.38
C TRP A 24 23.94 4.93 7.87
N SER A 25 22.97 5.82 8.11
CA SER A 25 21.61 5.45 8.50
C SER A 25 20.84 4.74 7.39
N SER A 26 21.26 4.86 6.14
CA SER A 26 20.63 4.17 5.00
C SER A 26 21.09 2.72 4.83
N ILE A 27 22.12 2.28 5.57
CA ILE A 27 22.66 0.91 5.50
C ILE A 27 22.46 0.22 6.85
N SER A 28 21.26 0.30 7.41
CA SER A 28 20.92 -0.55 8.54
C SER A 28 20.56 -1.94 8.02
N PRO A 29 21.33 -3.00 8.36
CA PRO A 29 20.97 -4.36 7.96
C PRO A 29 19.63 -4.83 8.53
N LEU A 30 19.09 -4.12 9.53
CA LEU A 30 17.76 -4.36 10.08
C LEU A 30 16.63 -3.90 9.15
N ASN A 31 16.90 -2.94 8.23
CA ASN A 31 15.92 -2.55 7.21
C ASN A 31 15.86 -3.52 6.04
N TRP A 32 16.82 -4.43 5.89
CA TRP A 32 16.80 -5.44 4.84
C TRP A 32 15.86 -6.62 5.17
N PHE A 33 15.55 -6.82 6.45
CA PHE A 33 14.64 -7.89 6.90
C PHE A 33 13.22 -7.42 7.22
N SER A 34 12.93 -6.13 7.19
CA SER A 34 11.56 -5.66 7.17
C SER A 34 11.08 -5.82 5.72
N SER A 35 10.41 -6.93 5.42
CA SER A 35 9.59 -7.03 4.23
C SER A 35 8.62 -5.83 4.29
N HIS A 36 8.89 -4.80 3.49
CA HIS A 36 8.03 -3.62 3.41
C HIS A 36 6.75 -3.99 2.68
N PHE A 37 5.92 -4.76 3.37
CA PHE A 37 4.60 -5.14 2.88
C PHE A 37 3.65 -3.99 3.16
N GLU A 38 3.93 -2.86 2.49
CA GLU A 38 3.18 -1.62 2.62
C GLU A 38 2.49 -1.28 1.30
N VAL A 39 1.37 -0.59 1.40
CA VAL A 39 0.65 -0.07 0.23
C VAL A 39 1.28 1.23 -0.22
N SER A 40 1.65 1.30 -1.48
CA SER A 40 2.18 2.49 -2.13
C SER A 40 1.32 2.87 -3.33
N ASP A 41 1.67 3.98 -3.98
CA ASP A 41 1.06 4.37 -5.25
C ASP A 41 1.25 3.29 -6.36
N GLN A 42 2.28 2.48 -6.27
CA GLN A 42 2.60 1.45 -7.26
C GLN A 42 1.99 0.07 -6.98
N GLY A 43 1.42 -0.16 -5.80
CA GLY A 43 0.87 -1.45 -5.42
C GLY A 43 1.18 -1.84 -3.98
N ILE A 44 1.29 -3.14 -3.72
CA ILE A 44 1.58 -3.71 -2.41
C ILE A 44 2.60 -4.84 -2.50
N GLY A 45 3.67 -4.77 -1.70
CA GLY A 45 4.75 -5.76 -1.76
C GLY A 45 5.36 -5.84 -3.16
N GLY A 46 5.40 -7.03 -3.74
CA GLY A 46 5.80 -7.25 -5.14
C GLY A 46 4.65 -7.18 -6.16
N ILE A 47 3.43 -6.85 -5.74
CA ILE A 47 2.24 -6.76 -6.62
C ILE A 47 2.07 -5.33 -7.13
N ASN A 48 1.92 -5.21 -8.44
CA ASN A 48 1.67 -3.94 -9.14
C ASN A 48 0.84 -4.17 -10.42
N GLN A 49 0.57 -3.11 -11.17
CA GLN A 49 -0.18 -3.17 -12.45
C GLN A 49 0.44 -4.06 -13.54
N GLN A 50 1.70 -4.50 -13.41
CA GLN A 50 2.37 -5.42 -14.35
C GLN A 50 2.26 -6.88 -13.89
N THR A 51 1.79 -7.13 -12.67
CA THR A 51 1.67 -8.48 -12.11
C THR A 51 0.57 -9.25 -12.83
N ASP A 52 0.90 -10.45 -13.33
CA ASP A 52 -0.07 -11.32 -13.95
C ASP A 52 -1.12 -11.82 -12.96
N MET A 53 -2.38 -11.86 -13.39
CA MET A 53 -3.51 -12.34 -12.59
C MET A 53 -3.55 -13.87 -12.53
N ASN A 54 -2.46 -14.47 -12.00
CA ASN A 54 -2.33 -15.91 -11.77
C ASN A 54 -1.73 -16.20 -10.39
N LEU A 55 -2.03 -17.39 -9.86
CA LEU A 55 -1.63 -17.76 -8.49
C LEU A 55 -0.12 -17.71 -8.25
N SER A 56 0.69 -18.10 -9.23
CA SER A 56 2.16 -18.13 -9.06
C SER A 56 2.75 -16.73 -8.91
N ALA A 57 2.36 -15.81 -9.79
CA ALA A 57 2.83 -14.42 -9.74
C ALA A 57 2.36 -13.72 -8.46
N ILE A 58 1.08 -13.94 -8.08
CA ILE A 58 0.52 -13.36 -6.86
C ILE A 58 1.18 -13.96 -5.62
N GLN A 59 1.40 -15.29 -5.55
CA GLN A 59 2.11 -15.94 -4.44
C GLN A 59 3.51 -15.38 -4.24
N GLN A 60 4.21 -15.16 -5.36
CA GLN A 60 5.56 -14.56 -5.34
C GLN A 60 5.51 -13.11 -4.86
N GLY A 61 4.60 -12.30 -5.39
CA GLY A 61 4.47 -10.89 -5.03
C GLY A 61 4.00 -10.67 -3.58
N LEU A 62 3.23 -11.61 -3.03
CA LEU A 62 2.81 -11.63 -1.63
C LEU A 62 3.81 -12.35 -0.71
N GLU A 63 4.98 -12.76 -1.23
CA GLU A 63 6.07 -13.41 -0.48
C GLU A 63 5.62 -14.64 0.34
N GLY A 64 4.54 -15.30 -0.11
CA GLY A 64 3.97 -16.44 0.60
C GLY A 64 3.25 -16.12 1.91
N LYS A 65 2.99 -14.85 2.20
CA LYS A 65 2.37 -14.39 3.46
C LYS A 65 0.99 -14.99 3.72
N TYR A 66 0.22 -15.27 2.66
CA TYR A 66 -1.15 -15.75 2.77
C TYR A 66 -1.35 -17.08 2.06
N ARG A 67 -2.30 -17.88 2.56
CA ARG A 67 -2.85 -19.01 1.81
C ARG A 67 -3.78 -18.46 0.71
N LEU A 68 -3.50 -18.77 -0.54
CA LEU A 68 -4.29 -18.26 -1.66
C LEU A 68 -5.52 -19.15 -1.94
N ARG A 69 -6.63 -18.49 -2.25
CA ARG A 69 -7.85 -19.08 -2.79
C ARG A 69 -8.25 -18.30 -4.04
N ASN A 70 -8.46 -18.97 -5.15
CA ASN A 70 -8.89 -18.34 -6.38
C ASN A 70 -10.37 -18.61 -6.67
N GLY A 71 -10.98 -17.68 -7.39
CA GLY A 71 -12.32 -17.74 -7.91
C GLY A 71 -12.45 -16.91 -9.17
N MET A 72 -13.63 -16.92 -9.73
CA MET A 72 -14.00 -16.09 -10.89
C MET A 72 -15.42 -15.58 -10.68
N GLU A 73 -15.68 -14.36 -11.12
CA GLU A 73 -17.02 -13.78 -11.13
C GLU A 73 -17.27 -12.97 -12.41
N MET A 74 -18.54 -12.71 -12.69
CA MET A 74 -18.93 -11.82 -13.78
C MET A 74 -19.13 -10.40 -13.22
N GLN A 75 -18.28 -9.47 -13.66
CA GLN A 75 -18.40 -8.04 -13.35
C GLN A 75 -18.65 -7.26 -14.64
N HIS A 76 -19.76 -6.53 -14.73
CA HIS A 76 -20.13 -5.73 -15.90
C HIS A 76 -20.05 -6.50 -17.24
N GLY A 77 -20.44 -7.78 -17.24
CA GLY A 77 -20.40 -8.64 -18.42
C GLY A 77 -19.02 -9.17 -18.83
N LYS A 78 -17.98 -8.93 -18.01
CA LYS A 78 -16.64 -9.48 -18.19
C LYS A 78 -16.33 -10.51 -17.13
N LEU A 79 -15.60 -11.56 -17.51
CA LEU A 79 -15.12 -12.55 -16.55
C LEU A 79 -13.87 -12.01 -15.85
N VAL A 80 -13.96 -11.89 -14.53
CA VAL A 80 -12.91 -11.37 -13.65
C VAL A 80 -12.39 -12.52 -12.80
N ASN A 81 -11.08 -12.67 -12.75
CA ASN A 81 -10.42 -13.55 -11.78
C ASN A 81 -10.33 -12.84 -10.45
N ILE A 82 -10.56 -13.60 -9.37
CA ILE A 82 -10.39 -13.14 -7.99
C ILE A 82 -9.40 -14.06 -7.29
N VAL A 83 -8.41 -13.49 -6.62
CA VAL A 83 -7.50 -14.22 -5.75
C VAL A 83 -7.56 -13.61 -4.36
N GLN A 84 -7.93 -14.43 -3.39
CA GLN A 84 -8.03 -14.04 -2.00
C GLN A 84 -6.85 -14.60 -1.21
N GLY A 85 -6.13 -13.73 -0.51
CA GLY A 85 -5.14 -14.10 0.49
C GLY A 85 -5.81 -14.27 1.85
N MET A 86 -5.70 -15.48 2.38
CA MET A 86 -6.38 -15.93 3.60
C MET A 86 -5.40 -16.08 4.76
N GLU A 87 -5.82 -15.64 5.95
CA GLU A 87 -5.23 -16.01 7.22
C GLU A 87 -6.28 -16.75 8.05
N GLY A 88 -6.08 -18.05 8.27
CA GLY A 88 -7.16 -18.93 8.74
C GLY A 88 -8.35 -18.91 7.77
N ASP A 89 -9.52 -18.55 8.26
CA ASP A 89 -10.77 -18.42 7.46
C ASP A 89 -11.10 -16.97 7.08
N GLN A 90 -10.23 -16.02 7.44
CA GLN A 90 -10.44 -14.60 7.13
C GLN A 90 -9.75 -14.20 5.84
N VAL A 91 -10.45 -13.45 4.99
CA VAL A 91 -9.85 -12.77 3.85
C VAL A 91 -9.08 -11.55 4.36
N LYS A 92 -7.80 -11.49 4.08
CA LYS A 92 -6.90 -10.39 4.46
C LYS A 92 -6.57 -9.48 3.29
N ILE A 93 -6.58 -10.03 2.10
CA ILE A 93 -6.34 -9.29 0.86
C ILE A 93 -7.13 -9.95 -0.27
N GLU A 94 -7.71 -9.16 -1.15
CA GLU A 94 -8.37 -9.65 -2.36
C GLU A 94 -7.82 -8.91 -3.57
N LEU A 95 -7.41 -9.66 -4.56
CA LEU A 95 -6.90 -9.14 -5.82
C LEU A 95 -7.86 -9.53 -6.94
N SER A 96 -8.14 -8.61 -7.84
CA SER A 96 -8.95 -8.88 -9.01
C SER A 96 -8.35 -8.28 -10.28
N GLY A 97 -8.73 -8.88 -11.42
CA GLY A 97 -8.33 -8.46 -12.75
C GLY A 97 -8.99 -9.32 -13.80
N LEU A 98 -8.93 -8.88 -15.05
CA LEU A 98 -9.48 -9.65 -16.16
C LEU A 98 -8.84 -11.04 -16.23
N ASN A 99 -9.63 -12.03 -16.67
CA ASN A 99 -9.11 -13.37 -16.91
C ASN A 99 -7.96 -13.33 -17.92
N ASN A 100 -6.83 -13.93 -17.57
CA ASN A 100 -5.55 -13.84 -18.29
C ASN A 100 -4.99 -12.41 -18.46
N GLY A 101 -5.42 -11.48 -17.63
CA GLY A 101 -4.93 -10.11 -17.58
C GLY A 101 -3.92 -9.87 -16.49
N LYS A 102 -3.81 -8.61 -16.10
CA LYS A 102 -3.00 -8.12 -14.99
C LYS A 102 -3.85 -7.86 -13.76
N VAL A 103 -3.20 -7.67 -12.61
CA VAL A 103 -3.86 -7.18 -11.41
C VAL A 103 -4.33 -5.74 -11.67
N ASP A 104 -5.61 -5.51 -11.48
CA ASP A 104 -6.28 -4.24 -11.72
C ASP A 104 -6.76 -3.57 -10.43
N HIS A 105 -7.15 -4.40 -9.46
CA HIS A 105 -7.70 -3.92 -8.20
C HIS A 105 -7.23 -4.78 -7.03
N ILE A 106 -6.92 -4.14 -5.91
CA ILE A 106 -6.52 -4.81 -4.67
C ILE A 106 -7.31 -4.21 -3.51
N ASP A 107 -8.05 -5.06 -2.81
CA ASP A 107 -8.68 -4.75 -1.53
C ASP A 107 -7.82 -5.26 -0.38
N ILE A 108 -7.38 -4.38 0.48
CA ILE A 108 -6.58 -4.69 1.66
C ILE A 108 -7.51 -4.64 2.89
N LEU A 109 -7.63 -5.77 3.59
CA LEU A 109 -8.43 -5.96 4.79
C LEU A 109 -7.56 -6.37 6.00
N ASP A 110 -6.25 -6.53 5.81
CA ASP A 110 -5.30 -6.84 6.88
C ASP A 110 -4.95 -5.59 7.67
N GLU A 111 -5.33 -5.52 8.93
CA GLU A 111 -5.06 -4.41 9.85
C GLU A 111 -3.56 -4.19 10.14
N ASN A 112 -2.74 -5.21 9.87
CA ASN A 112 -1.29 -5.13 10.03
C ASN A 112 -0.58 -4.45 8.86
N ILE A 113 -1.30 -4.22 7.76
CA ILE A 113 -0.80 -3.52 6.58
C ILE A 113 -1.10 -2.04 6.71
N LYS A 114 -0.11 -1.21 6.42
CA LYS A 114 -0.24 0.24 6.33
C LYS A 114 0.23 0.74 4.96
N THR A 115 -0.07 1.96 4.67
CA THR A 115 0.50 2.66 3.52
C THR A 115 1.92 3.15 3.86
N VAL A 116 2.74 3.42 2.84
CA VAL A 116 4.09 4.01 3.01
C VAL A 116 4.08 5.38 3.70
N TRP A 117 2.93 6.07 3.71
CA TRP A 117 2.71 7.34 4.44
C TRP A 117 2.02 7.15 5.80
N GLY A 118 1.89 5.89 6.28
CA GLY A 118 1.49 5.56 7.65
C GLY A 118 0.00 5.33 7.87
N THR A 119 -0.87 5.51 6.87
CA THR A 119 -2.32 5.26 7.02
C THR A 119 -2.60 3.75 7.13
N LYS A 120 -3.49 3.37 8.04
CA LYS A 120 -3.88 1.97 8.29
C LYS A 120 -5.38 1.82 8.56
N ILE A 121 -5.87 0.60 8.44
CA ILE A 121 -7.23 0.24 8.84
C ILE A 121 -7.46 0.59 10.31
N GLY A 122 -8.65 1.06 10.63
CA GLY A 122 -9.02 1.53 11.97
C GLY A 122 -8.77 3.01 12.25
N MET A 123 -7.99 3.72 11.42
CA MET A 123 -7.80 5.18 11.58
C MET A 123 -9.11 5.92 11.34
N PRO A 124 -9.45 6.92 12.18
CA PRO A 124 -10.66 7.69 12.01
C PRO A 124 -10.54 8.67 10.83
N PHE A 125 -11.70 9.00 10.24
CA PHE A 125 -11.80 9.96 9.14
C PHE A 125 -11.15 11.29 9.47
N SER A 126 -11.37 11.80 10.70
CA SER A 126 -10.86 13.10 11.16
C SER A 126 -9.33 13.22 11.23
N GLU A 127 -8.59 12.11 11.16
CA GLU A 127 -7.12 12.15 11.10
C GLU A 127 -6.61 12.42 9.66
N LEU A 128 -7.44 12.20 8.64
CA LEU A 128 -7.04 12.28 7.24
C LEU A 128 -7.76 13.40 6.47
N TYR A 129 -8.99 13.73 6.90
CA TYR A 129 -9.84 14.69 6.19
C TYR A 129 -10.56 15.62 7.16
N ASP A 130 -10.56 16.90 6.84
CA ASP A 130 -11.39 17.90 7.54
C ASP A 130 -12.84 17.82 7.08
N LYS A 131 -13.08 17.48 5.81
CA LYS A 131 -14.40 17.36 5.18
C LYS A 131 -14.36 16.38 4.01
N ALA A 132 -15.52 15.79 3.71
CA ALA A 132 -15.71 14.82 2.64
C ALA A 132 -15.78 15.45 1.24
N TYR A 133 -16.21 16.71 1.16
CA TYR A 133 -16.41 17.39 -0.14
C TYR A 133 -15.12 17.46 -0.95
N GLY A 134 -15.20 16.99 -2.20
CA GLY A 134 -14.07 16.97 -3.13
C GLY A 134 -13.11 15.79 -3.00
N ALA A 135 -13.14 15.07 -1.87
CA ALA A 135 -12.26 13.91 -1.64
C ALA A 135 -13.03 12.58 -1.59
N CYS A 136 -14.30 12.60 -1.24
CA CYS A 136 -15.07 11.42 -0.94
C CYS A 136 -16.37 11.33 -1.73
N GLN A 137 -16.82 10.09 -1.94
CA GLN A 137 -18.11 9.78 -2.53
C GLN A 137 -18.74 8.57 -1.82
N ARG A 138 -20.06 8.43 -1.93
CA ARG A 138 -20.77 7.26 -1.44
C ARG A 138 -20.29 6.01 -2.18
N SER A 139 -20.19 4.90 -1.45
CA SER A 139 -20.00 3.60 -2.10
C SER A 139 -21.25 3.27 -2.93
N GLY A 140 -21.07 2.94 -4.19
CA GLY A 140 -22.14 2.47 -5.08
C GLY A 140 -22.46 0.99 -4.92
N SER A 141 -21.78 0.27 -4.03
CA SER A 141 -21.99 -1.16 -3.81
C SER A 141 -23.11 -1.41 -2.80
N LEU A 142 -24.09 -2.23 -3.19
CA LEU A 142 -25.16 -2.70 -2.30
C LEU A 142 -24.63 -3.43 -1.06
N ALA A 143 -23.46 -4.08 -1.16
CA ALA A 143 -22.82 -4.75 -0.04
C ALA A 143 -22.20 -3.78 0.99
N MET A 144 -22.08 -2.48 0.67
CA MET A 144 -21.47 -1.45 1.51
C MET A 144 -22.34 -0.21 1.63
N GLN A 145 -23.61 -0.39 1.94
CA GLN A 145 -24.63 0.68 1.99
C GLN A 145 -24.26 1.84 2.94
N SER A 146 -23.56 1.56 4.04
CA SER A 146 -23.07 2.57 4.99
C SER A 146 -21.58 2.81 4.84
N ALA A 147 -21.11 3.01 3.61
CA ALA A 147 -19.69 3.24 3.34
C ALA A 147 -19.46 4.49 2.48
N VAL A 148 -18.34 5.12 2.74
CA VAL A 148 -17.82 6.27 1.98
C VAL A 148 -16.42 5.94 1.49
N VAL A 149 -16.18 6.17 0.19
CA VAL A 149 -14.88 5.97 -0.45
C VAL A 149 -14.21 7.32 -0.62
N CYS A 150 -13.01 7.47 -0.08
CA CYS A 150 -12.24 8.71 -0.16
C CYS A 150 -10.91 8.45 -0.86
N ALA A 151 -10.55 9.29 -1.83
CA ALA A 151 -9.24 9.24 -2.47
C ALA A 151 -8.14 9.59 -1.46
N ALA A 152 -7.06 8.82 -1.43
CA ALA A 152 -5.92 9.13 -0.59
C ALA A 152 -5.25 10.44 -1.04
N PRO A 153 -4.97 11.39 -0.12
CA PRO A 153 -4.37 12.68 -0.51
C PRO A 153 -2.98 12.54 -1.14
N GLN A 154 -2.29 11.42 -0.88
CA GLN A 154 -0.91 11.17 -1.31
C GLN A 154 -0.80 10.27 -2.55
N SER A 155 -1.93 9.80 -3.12
CA SER A 155 -1.93 8.82 -4.20
C SER A 155 -3.13 9.00 -5.12
N GLN A 156 -2.93 8.74 -6.41
CA GLN A 156 -4.03 8.66 -7.38
C GLN A 156 -4.60 7.25 -7.50
N HIS A 157 -3.86 6.25 -7.02
CA HIS A 157 -4.22 4.84 -7.11
C HIS A 157 -4.83 4.28 -5.82
N VAL A 158 -4.67 4.98 -4.70
CA VAL A 158 -5.14 4.50 -3.39
C VAL A 158 -6.38 5.25 -2.93
N SER A 159 -7.32 4.51 -2.38
CA SER A 159 -8.53 5.03 -1.75
C SER A 159 -8.80 4.31 -0.43
N TYR A 160 -9.54 4.96 0.45
CA TYR A 160 -9.94 4.42 1.74
C TYR A 160 -11.45 4.26 1.81
N ILE A 161 -11.92 3.11 2.29
CA ILE A 161 -13.33 2.92 2.62
C ILE A 161 -13.51 3.18 4.10
N PHE A 162 -14.33 4.19 4.41
CA PHE A 162 -14.77 4.50 5.75
C PHE A 162 -16.15 3.90 6.00
N THR A 163 -16.33 3.28 7.15
CA THR A 163 -17.59 2.72 7.59
C THR A 163 -17.91 3.19 9.01
N GLY A 164 -19.21 3.31 9.30
CA GLY A 164 -19.72 3.71 10.60
C GLY A 164 -21.23 3.69 10.63
N ALA A 165 -21.82 4.08 11.75
CA ALA A 165 -23.26 4.14 11.90
C ALA A 165 -23.85 5.32 11.11
N TRP A 166 -24.87 5.04 10.30
CA TRP A 166 -25.63 6.03 9.56
C TRP A 166 -27.11 5.69 9.60
N ASN A 167 -27.91 6.63 10.10
CA ASN A 167 -29.37 6.48 10.22
C ASN A 167 -30.14 7.40 9.25
N GLY A 168 -29.44 8.10 8.38
CA GLY A 168 -30.04 8.94 7.34
C GLY A 168 -30.36 8.14 6.08
N PRO A 169 -30.93 8.80 5.06
CA PRO A 169 -31.19 8.18 3.76
C PRO A 169 -29.92 7.58 3.14
N GLU A 170 -30.04 6.38 2.61
CA GLU A 170 -28.90 5.64 2.05
C GLU A 170 -28.22 6.36 0.88
N GLU A 171 -28.96 7.17 0.15
CA GLU A 171 -28.47 7.91 -1.02
C GLU A 171 -27.72 9.20 -0.66
N LEU A 172 -27.85 9.67 0.59
CA LEU A 172 -27.21 10.92 1.02
C LEU A 172 -25.85 10.66 1.66
N MET A 173 -24.91 11.56 1.37
CA MET A 173 -23.64 11.61 2.06
C MET A 173 -23.87 11.98 3.52
N PRO A 174 -23.34 11.23 4.50
CA PRO A 174 -23.34 11.66 5.89
C PRO A 174 -22.62 13.01 6.04
N SER A 175 -23.06 13.81 7.01
CA SER A 175 -22.38 15.07 7.31
C SER A 175 -20.95 14.83 7.81
N ASP A 176 -20.07 15.82 7.67
CA ASP A 176 -18.68 15.72 8.13
C ASP A 176 -18.60 15.38 9.63
N ASP A 177 -19.53 15.90 10.46
CA ASP A 177 -19.60 15.58 11.88
C ASP A 177 -19.88 14.09 12.15
N VAL A 178 -20.71 13.46 11.34
CA VAL A 178 -20.96 12.01 11.40
C VAL A 178 -19.74 11.24 10.95
N LEU A 179 -19.13 11.66 9.83
CA LEU A 179 -17.97 11.00 9.26
C LEU A 179 -16.73 11.04 10.16
N ARG A 180 -16.57 12.07 11.00
CA ARG A 180 -15.39 12.24 11.88
C ARG A 180 -15.03 11.00 12.68
N THR A 181 -16.04 10.23 13.12
CA THR A 181 -15.86 9.02 13.94
C THR A 181 -15.78 7.74 13.12
N TRP A 182 -16.07 7.80 11.82
CA TRP A 182 -15.98 6.65 10.95
C TRP A 182 -14.54 6.23 10.79
N LYS A 183 -14.32 4.92 10.65
CA LYS A 183 -12.98 4.35 10.57
C LYS A 183 -12.74 3.70 9.23
N ILE A 184 -11.48 3.70 8.80
CA ILE A 184 -11.06 2.92 7.64
C ILE A 184 -11.34 1.45 7.92
N SER A 185 -12.17 0.84 7.10
CA SER A 185 -12.45 -0.60 7.11
C SER A 185 -11.68 -1.35 6.01
N ARG A 186 -11.21 -0.62 4.98
CA ARG A 186 -10.52 -1.19 3.84
C ARG A 186 -9.64 -0.13 3.17
N ILE A 187 -8.48 -0.55 2.68
CA ILE A 187 -7.64 0.23 1.77
C ILE A 187 -7.79 -0.39 0.40
N ILE A 188 -8.00 0.42 -0.62
CA ILE A 188 -8.13 -0.01 -2.02
C ILE A 188 -6.94 0.54 -2.79
N TRP A 189 -6.34 -0.30 -3.63
CA TRP A 189 -5.44 0.12 -4.69
C TRP A 189 -6.02 -0.26 -6.05
N LYS A 190 -5.91 0.65 -7.03
CA LYS A 190 -6.32 0.41 -8.42
C LYS A 190 -5.21 0.78 -9.37
N ALA A 191 -5.08 0.00 -10.45
CA ALA A 191 -4.09 0.24 -11.49
C ALA A 191 -4.38 1.54 -12.27
N GLU A 192 -5.64 1.84 -12.55
CA GLU A 192 -6.19 3.08 -13.14
C GLU A 192 -7.67 3.24 -12.77
#